data_0241b9098fff43c9c02a1c317daaab7b
#
_entry.id   0241b9098fff43c9c02a1c317daaab7b
#
_cell.length_a   1.000
_cell.length_b   1.000
_cell.length_c   1.000
_cell.angle_alpha   90.00
_cell.angle_beta   90.00
_cell.angle_gamma   90.00
#
_symmetry.space_group_name_H-M   'P 1'
#
loop_
_entity.id
_entity.type
_entity.pdbx_description
1 polymer ?
#
loop_
_entity_poly.entity_id
_entity_poly.type
_entity_poly.pdbx_seq_one_letter_code
_entity_poly.pdbx_strand_id
1 'polypeptide(L)' 'MMTRKNEDSLRTLAMLRYQANRYQLVGNGSMSQRINAKIRRLMSELEADVVEN' A
#
# COMPACT_ATOMS: atom_id res chain seq x y z
N MET A 1 -13.71 -14.67 -2.93
CA MET A 1 -13.89 -14.33 -1.51
C MET A 1 -12.58 -13.86 -0.91
N MET A 2 -12.59 -12.75 -0.19
CA MET A 2 -11.38 -12.22 0.41
C MET A 2 -11.04 -12.93 1.70
N THR A 3 -9.78 -13.30 1.84
CA THR A 3 -9.32 -13.88 3.09
C THR A 3 -9.03 -12.77 4.10
N ARG A 4 -8.90 -13.15 5.37
CA ARG A 4 -8.54 -12.18 6.40
C ARG A 4 -7.20 -11.50 6.08
N LYS A 5 -6.28 -12.25 5.51
CA LYS A 5 -4.98 -11.70 5.13
C LYS A 5 -5.14 -10.58 4.11
N ASN A 6 -6.01 -10.77 3.11
CA ASN A 6 -6.25 -9.74 2.12
C ASN A 6 -6.90 -8.51 2.72
N GLU A 7 -7.80 -8.71 3.68
CA GLU A 7 -8.45 -7.59 4.35
C GLU A 7 -7.42 -6.76 5.12
N ASP A 8 -6.52 -7.44 5.83
CA ASP A 8 -5.46 -6.74 6.55
C ASP A 8 -4.56 -5.98 5.59
N SER A 9 -4.23 -6.59 4.46
CA SER A 9 -3.39 -5.94 3.46
C SER A 9 -4.07 -4.71 2.88
N LEU A 10 -5.37 -4.78 2.64
CA LEU A 10 -6.10 -3.64 2.11
C LEU A 10 -6.16 -2.49 3.11
N ARG A 11 -6.30 -2.80 4.39
CA ARG A 11 -6.25 -1.78 5.43
C ARG A 11 -4.90 -1.13 5.49
N THR A 12 -3.85 -1.94 5.42
CA THR A 12 -2.49 -1.42 5.42
C THR A 12 -2.26 -0.52 4.21
N LEU A 13 -2.76 -0.93 3.05
CA LEU A 13 -2.64 -0.15 1.83
C LEU A 13 -3.32 1.22 2.00
N ALA A 14 -4.51 1.25 2.55
CA ALA A 14 -5.22 2.50 2.77
C ALA A 14 -4.44 3.40 3.72
N MET A 15 -3.87 2.83 4.76
CA MET A 15 -3.08 3.58 5.74
C MET A 15 -1.83 4.17 5.09
N LEU A 16 -1.16 3.38 4.26
CA LEU A 16 0.03 3.85 3.57
C LEU A 16 -0.28 4.98 2.61
N ARG A 17 -1.39 4.87 1.88
CA ARG A 17 -1.81 5.94 0.99
C ARG A 17 -2.07 7.24 1.73
N TYR A 18 -2.71 7.13 2.87
CA TYR A 18 -2.97 8.31 3.70
C TYR A 18 -1.66 8.94 4.14
N GLN A 19 -0.72 8.14 4.62
CA GLN A 19 0.57 8.64 5.07
C GLN A 19 1.36 9.29 3.93
N ALA A 20 1.37 8.65 2.76
CA ALA A 20 2.07 9.20 1.61
C ALA A 20 1.50 10.58 1.25
N ASN A 21 0.18 10.70 1.27
CA ASN A 21 -0.46 11.95 0.96
C ASN A 21 -0.09 13.03 1.96
N ARG A 22 -0.06 12.69 3.24
CA ARG A 22 0.30 13.65 4.27
C ARG A 22 1.73 14.13 4.12
N TYR A 23 2.65 13.21 3.86
CA TYR A 23 4.04 13.61 3.65
C TYR A 23 4.20 14.52 2.45
N GLN A 24 3.44 14.26 1.40
CA GLN A 24 3.50 15.09 0.21
C GLN A 24 3.00 16.50 0.51
N LEU A 25 1.94 16.61 1.31
CA LEU A 25 1.36 17.90 1.66
C LEU A 25 2.31 18.75 2.49
N VAL A 26 3.14 18.12 3.31
CA VAL A 26 4.13 18.87 4.11
C VAL A 26 5.46 19.00 3.42
N GLY A 27 5.55 18.61 2.15
CA GLY A 27 6.76 18.79 1.37
C GLY A 27 7.85 17.76 1.63
N ASN A 28 7.51 16.63 2.24
CA ASN A 28 8.50 15.59 2.51
C ASN A 28 8.46 14.53 1.42
N GLY A 29 9.06 14.85 0.27
CA GLY A 29 9.03 13.97 -0.88
C GLY A 29 9.77 12.66 -0.67
N SER A 30 10.85 12.67 0.11
CA SER A 30 11.61 11.45 0.37
C SER A 30 10.76 10.41 1.07
N MET A 31 10.04 10.82 2.12
CA MET A 31 9.19 9.89 2.85
C MET A 31 8.01 9.46 2.00
N SER A 32 7.46 10.37 1.22
CA SER A 32 6.36 10.03 0.33
C SER A 32 6.80 8.95 -0.67
N GLN A 33 7.99 9.07 -1.22
CA GLN A 33 8.50 8.08 -2.17
C GLN A 33 8.71 6.73 -1.52
N ARG A 34 9.22 6.71 -0.29
CA ARG A 34 9.41 5.46 0.43
C ARG A 34 8.09 4.75 0.66
N ILE A 35 7.08 5.51 1.05
CA ILE A 35 5.77 4.92 1.32
C ILE A 35 5.13 4.46 0.02
N ASN A 36 5.28 5.22 -1.06
CA ASN A 36 4.76 4.81 -2.36
C ASN A 36 5.42 3.51 -2.84
N ALA A 37 6.70 3.32 -2.53
CA ALA A 37 7.37 2.07 -2.86
C ALA A 37 6.76 0.90 -2.11
N LYS A 38 6.43 1.11 -0.83
CA LYS A 38 5.76 0.07 -0.05
C LYS A 38 4.37 -0.23 -0.62
N ILE A 39 3.66 0.79 -1.05
CA ILE A 39 2.34 0.62 -1.64
C ILE A 39 2.45 -0.26 -2.89
N ARG A 40 3.40 0.03 -3.75
CA ARG A 40 3.56 -0.75 -4.98
C ARG A 40 3.92 -2.20 -4.68
N ARG A 41 4.76 -2.41 -3.68
CA ARG A 41 5.14 -3.75 -3.29
C ARG A 41 3.94 -4.52 -2.79
N LEU A 42 3.14 -3.89 -1.94
CA LEU A 42 1.96 -4.53 -1.39
C LEU A 42 0.94 -4.83 -2.47
N MET A 43 0.74 -3.91 -3.40
CA MET A 43 -0.17 -4.15 -4.51
C MET A 43 0.30 -5.31 -5.36
N SER A 44 1.59 -5.41 -5.59
CA SER A 44 2.15 -6.53 -6.35
C SER A 44 1.89 -7.86 -5.65
N GLU A 45 2.02 -7.89 -4.34
CA GLU A 45 1.74 -9.09 -3.58
C GLU A 45 0.26 -9.47 -3.66
N LEU A 46 -0.61 -8.49 -3.59
CA LEU A 46 -2.04 -8.75 -3.70
C LEU A 46 -2.41 -9.27 -5.08
N GLU A 47 -1.81 -8.72 -6.11
CA GLU A 47 -2.04 -9.18 -7.48
C GLU A 47 -1.56 -10.61 -7.67
N ALA A 48 -0.42 -10.94 -7.08
CA ALA A 48 0.11 -12.29 -7.17
C ALA A 48 -0.85 -13.29 -6.55
N ASP A 49 -1.46 -12.93 -5.42
CA ASP A 49 -2.43 -13.78 -4.77
C ASP A 49 -3.64 -14.03 -5.66
N VAL A 50 -4.09 -12.98 -6.33
CA VAL A 50 -5.26 -13.09 -7.20
C VAL A 50 -4.98 -13.94 -8.43
N VAL A 51 -3.78 -13.80 -8.98
CA VAL A 51 -3.42 -14.49 -10.22
C VAL A 51 -3.16 -15.95 -9.99
N GLU A 52 -2.88 -16.31 -8.80
CA GLU A 52 -2.38 -17.64 -8.50
C GLU A 52 -3.41 -18.74 -8.66
N ASN A 53 -4.62 -18.45 -8.94
CA ASN A 53 -5.58 -19.52 -9.17
C ASN A 53 -5.21 -20.37 -10.37
#